data_7b7959974c443836f159de05fe1a64d4
#
_entry.id   7b7959974c443836f159de05fe1a64d4
#
_cell.length_a   1.000
_cell.length_b   1.000
_cell.length_c   1.000
_cell.angle_alpha   90.00
_cell.angle_beta   90.00
_cell.angle_gamma   90.00
#
_symmetry.space_group_name_H-M   'P 1'
#
loop_
_entity.id
_entity.type
_entity.pdbx_description
1 polymer ?
#
loop_
_entity_poly.entity_id
_entity_poly.type
_entity_poly.pdbx_seq_one_letter_code
_entity_poly.pdbx_strand_id
1 'polypeptide(L)'
;GEAIMHAQFIYNSYLKNTPWEIDFELLISKEGKLLSPQEHYLIANELQRNGIKFAALGLNTLDEAQLLQEMLQTHAAIADTFGYRLSFLHADLTLKDLGAVAKTLKGKVHFKLSSVLWLAAWETVLKLAPQLACQMRDYAGLAETDALIPQTETGKAYALSYKTLLAPEAGNFADQVK
;
A
#
# COMPACT_ATOMS: atom_id res chain seq x y z
N GLY A 1 18.26 -11.58 -8.37
CA GLY A 1 17.77 -12.06 -9.62
C GLY A 1 16.85 -11.10 -10.35
N GLU A 2 15.95 -11.65 -11.11
CA GLU A 2 15.06 -10.94 -12.04
C GLU A 2 14.28 -9.79 -11.41
N ALA A 3 13.72 -9.97 -10.21
CA ALA A 3 12.96 -8.91 -9.52
C ALA A 3 13.79 -7.64 -9.26
N ILE A 4 15.06 -7.80 -8.87
CA ILE A 4 15.96 -6.67 -8.65
C ILE A 4 16.32 -5.99 -9.97
N MET A 5 16.56 -6.76 -11.02
CA MET A 5 16.82 -6.21 -12.37
C MET A 5 15.60 -5.45 -12.89
N HIS A 6 14.40 -5.97 -12.65
CA HIS A 6 13.16 -5.29 -13.02
C HIS A 6 12.96 -3.98 -12.24
N ALA A 7 13.18 -4.00 -10.93
CA ALA A 7 13.15 -2.79 -10.11
C ALA A 7 14.16 -1.74 -10.58
N GLN A 8 15.37 -2.18 -10.94
CA GLN A 8 16.43 -1.32 -11.49
C GLN A 8 16.01 -0.71 -12.84
N PHE A 9 15.40 -1.50 -13.70
CA PHE A 9 14.87 -1.02 -14.98
C PHE A 9 13.84 0.08 -14.76
N ILE A 10 12.84 -0.16 -13.91
CA ILE A 10 11.78 0.83 -13.59
C ILE A 10 12.42 2.09 -13.02
N TYR A 11 13.27 1.95 -12.02
CA TYR A 11 13.91 3.08 -11.37
C TYR A 11 14.72 3.94 -12.36
N ASN A 12 15.59 3.32 -13.15
CA ASN A 12 16.44 4.04 -14.10
C ASN A 12 15.66 4.66 -15.26
N SER A 13 14.59 4.00 -15.72
CA SER A 13 13.82 4.46 -16.88
C SER A 13 12.82 5.57 -16.54
N TYR A 14 12.24 5.55 -15.33
CA TYR A 14 11.09 6.41 -15.03
C TYR A 14 11.29 7.30 -13.79
N LEU A 15 12.10 6.91 -12.82
CA LEU A 15 12.14 7.57 -11.53
C LEU A 15 13.42 8.39 -11.30
N LYS A 16 14.56 7.89 -11.73
CA LYS A 16 15.88 8.48 -11.41
C LYS A 16 16.03 9.93 -11.84
N ASN A 17 15.45 10.29 -12.97
CA ASN A 17 15.59 11.62 -13.60
C ASN A 17 14.28 12.40 -13.61
N THR A 18 13.25 11.94 -12.87
CA THR A 18 12.01 12.71 -12.76
C THR A 18 12.25 14.01 -11.98
N PRO A 19 11.63 15.13 -12.38
CA PRO A 19 11.70 16.38 -11.62
C PRO A 19 10.85 16.35 -10.34
N TRP A 20 10.05 15.31 -10.14
CA TRP A 20 9.15 15.16 -9.02
C TRP A 20 9.79 14.27 -7.97
N GLU A 21 9.56 14.61 -6.69
CA GLU A 21 9.88 13.72 -5.58
C GLU A 21 8.82 12.61 -5.53
N ILE A 22 9.23 11.39 -5.85
CA ILE A 22 8.35 10.22 -5.90
C ILE A 22 8.86 9.18 -4.91
N ASP A 23 7.99 8.81 -3.98
CA ASP A 23 8.23 7.67 -3.09
C ASP A 23 8.07 6.36 -3.87
N PHE A 24 9.19 5.69 -4.13
CA PHE A 24 9.20 4.38 -4.75
C PHE A 24 9.08 3.30 -3.69
N GLU A 25 8.04 2.50 -3.78
CA GLU A 25 7.83 1.35 -2.91
C GLU A 25 7.99 0.06 -3.71
N LEU A 26 8.74 -0.87 -3.13
CA LEU A 26 8.94 -2.20 -3.69
C LEU A 26 8.17 -3.22 -2.87
N LEU A 27 7.41 -4.05 -3.54
CA LEU A 27 6.75 -5.19 -2.95
C LEU A 27 7.38 -6.47 -3.48
N ILE A 28 7.88 -7.27 -2.56
CA ILE A 28 8.43 -8.59 -2.88
C ILE A 28 7.53 -9.63 -2.26
N SER A 29 6.77 -10.30 -3.12
CA SER A 29 5.89 -11.39 -2.73
C SER A 29 6.55 -12.73 -3.05
N LYS A 30 6.50 -13.65 -2.11
CA LYS A 30 6.95 -15.03 -2.25
C LYS A 30 5.79 -15.96 -1.87
N GLU A 31 4.84 -16.14 -2.78
CA GLU A 31 3.73 -17.11 -2.66
C GLU A 31 3.12 -17.24 -1.25
N GLY A 32 2.72 -16.12 -0.65
CA GLY A 32 2.11 -16.11 0.70
C GLY A 32 3.07 -16.33 1.87
N LYS A 33 4.38 -16.40 1.63
CA LYS A 33 5.37 -16.55 2.70
C LYS A 33 6.04 -15.23 3.03
N LEU A 34 6.27 -15.00 4.31
CA LEU A 34 7.10 -13.90 4.76
C LEU A 34 8.56 -14.12 4.31
N LEU A 35 9.24 -13.05 3.88
CA LEU A 35 10.67 -13.11 3.62
C LEU A 35 11.42 -13.45 4.91
N SER A 36 12.40 -14.34 4.82
CA SER A 36 13.35 -14.51 5.92
C SER A 36 14.21 -13.26 6.10
N PRO A 37 14.74 -12.99 7.30
CA PRO A 37 15.65 -11.88 7.51
C PRO A 37 16.87 -11.88 6.58
N GLN A 38 17.37 -13.05 6.23
CA GLN A 38 18.51 -13.21 5.31
C GLN A 38 18.13 -12.80 3.88
N GLU A 39 16.97 -13.23 3.39
CA GLU A 39 16.45 -12.83 2.09
C GLU A 39 16.20 -11.32 2.06
N HIS A 40 15.60 -10.77 3.12
CA HIS A 40 15.36 -9.34 3.25
C HIS A 40 16.65 -8.53 3.19
N TYR A 41 17.65 -8.91 3.98
CA TYR A 41 18.96 -8.25 3.95
C TYR A 41 19.61 -8.30 2.58
N LEU A 42 19.62 -9.49 1.94
CA LEU A 42 20.19 -9.65 0.61
C LEU A 42 19.50 -8.72 -0.42
N ILE A 43 18.19 -8.66 -0.39
CA ILE A 43 17.41 -7.81 -1.30
C ILE A 43 17.73 -6.33 -1.06
N ALA A 44 17.71 -5.87 0.20
CA ALA A 44 18.03 -4.49 0.54
C ALA A 44 19.45 -4.10 0.12
N ASN A 45 20.41 -4.97 0.38
CA ASN A 45 21.81 -4.78 -0.02
C ASN A 45 21.96 -4.71 -1.54
N GLU A 46 21.31 -5.59 -2.31
CA GLU A 46 21.39 -5.55 -3.76
C GLU A 46 20.69 -4.34 -4.37
N LEU A 47 19.57 -3.90 -3.81
CA LEU A 47 18.90 -2.67 -4.23
C LEU A 47 19.81 -1.45 -4.00
N GLN A 48 20.44 -1.37 -2.84
CA GLN A 48 21.38 -0.28 -2.53
C GLN A 48 22.63 -0.30 -3.42
N ARG A 49 23.23 -1.49 -3.65
CA ARG A 49 24.40 -1.64 -4.54
C ARG A 49 24.10 -1.21 -5.97
N ASN A 50 22.86 -1.40 -6.43
CA ASN A 50 22.40 -0.96 -7.75
C ASN A 50 21.94 0.51 -7.77
N GLY A 51 22.12 1.25 -6.68
CA GLY A 51 21.81 2.67 -6.59
C GLY A 51 20.31 2.99 -6.66
N ILE A 52 19.45 2.01 -6.37
CA ILE A 52 18.00 2.18 -6.38
C ILE A 52 17.59 2.85 -5.08
N LYS A 53 16.99 4.05 -5.17
CA LYS A 53 16.40 4.74 -4.02
C LYS A 53 14.94 4.30 -3.89
N PHE A 54 14.56 3.84 -2.73
CA PHE A 54 13.20 3.44 -2.43
C PHE A 54 12.81 3.87 -1.01
N ALA A 55 11.55 4.24 -0.83
CA ALA A 55 11.03 4.75 0.43
C ALA A 55 10.55 3.63 1.36
N ALA A 56 10.05 2.53 0.78
CA ALA A 56 9.54 1.40 1.54
C ALA A 56 9.75 0.07 0.82
N LEU A 57 9.92 -0.99 1.63
CA LEU A 57 9.94 -2.37 1.17
C LEU A 57 8.76 -3.12 1.79
N GLY A 58 7.91 -3.67 0.93
CA GLY A 58 6.76 -4.46 1.33
C GLY A 58 7.15 -5.87 1.73
N LEU A 59 6.74 -6.24 2.92
CA LEU A 59 6.76 -7.62 3.41
C LEU A 59 5.35 -8.21 3.26
N ASN A 60 5.28 -9.49 3.00
CA ASN A 60 3.99 -10.18 2.84
C ASN A 60 3.21 -10.22 4.17
N THR A 61 1.94 -10.58 4.08
CA THR A 61 0.94 -10.53 5.15
C THR A 61 1.40 -11.01 6.51
N LEU A 62 0.82 -10.37 7.51
CA LEU A 62 1.00 -10.63 8.93
C LEU A 62 -0.11 -11.59 9.42
N ASP A 63 -0.01 -12.88 9.10
CA ASP A 63 -1.05 -13.85 9.47
C ASP A 63 -0.97 -14.37 10.91
N GLU A 64 0.15 -14.19 11.62
CA GLU A 64 0.31 -14.61 13.00
C GLU A 64 1.06 -13.58 13.87
N ALA A 65 0.34 -12.92 14.76
CA ALA A 65 0.84 -11.82 15.58
C ALA A 65 2.02 -12.18 16.51
N GLN A 66 2.19 -13.43 16.90
CA GLN A 66 3.25 -13.86 17.84
C GLN A 66 4.59 -14.14 17.15
N LEU A 67 4.60 -14.82 16.03
CA LEU A 67 5.81 -15.04 15.20
C LEU A 67 6.38 -13.73 14.68
N LEU A 68 5.50 -12.76 14.54
CA LEU A 68 5.80 -11.46 14.02
C LEU A 68 6.70 -10.63 14.92
N GLN A 69 6.54 -10.71 16.24
CA GLN A 69 7.20 -9.76 17.13
C GLN A 69 8.72 -9.92 17.16
N GLU A 70 9.21 -11.16 17.17
CA GLU A 70 10.66 -11.44 17.13
C GLU A 70 11.24 -11.18 15.73
N MET A 71 10.57 -11.64 14.69
CA MET A 71 10.99 -11.39 13.30
C MET A 71 10.90 -9.91 12.94
N LEU A 72 9.88 -9.21 13.45
CA LEU A 72 9.65 -7.79 13.17
C LEU A 72 10.82 -6.92 13.62
N GLN A 73 11.40 -7.17 14.78
CA GLN A 73 12.57 -6.43 15.26
C GLN A 73 13.78 -6.62 14.35
N THR A 74 13.99 -7.83 13.85
CA THR A 74 15.08 -8.12 12.93
C THR A 74 14.86 -7.42 11.59
N HIS A 75 13.64 -7.48 11.04
CA HIS A 75 13.30 -6.75 9.82
C HIS A 75 13.40 -5.24 10.00
N ALA A 76 13.01 -4.72 11.18
CA ALA A 76 13.16 -3.31 11.51
C ALA A 76 14.63 -2.86 11.54
N ALA A 77 15.50 -3.67 12.13
CA ALA A 77 16.93 -3.38 12.17
C ALA A 77 17.56 -3.35 10.76
N ILE A 78 17.14 -4.26 9.88
CA ILE A 78 17.54 -4.26 8.48
C ILE A 78 17.06 -2.97 7.80
N ALA A 79 15.78 -2.64 7.91
CA ALA A 79 15.21 -1.44 7.31
C ALA A 79 15.88 -0.15 7.83
N ASP A 80 16.18 -0.07 9.12
CA ASP A 80 16.92 1.04 9.71
C ASP A 80 18.36 1.14 9.16
N THR A 81 19.02 0.01 8.95
CA THR A 81 20.40 -0.03 8.39
C THR A 81 20.44 0.54 6.97
N PHE A 82 19.44 0.25 6.16
CA PHE A 82 19.36 0.68 4.77
C PHE A 82 18.52 1.95 4.54
N GLY A 83 17.88 2.50 5.60
CA GLY A 83 17.24 3.80 5.58
C GLY A 83 15.86 3.86 4.92
N TYR A 84 15.09 2.77 4.91
CA TYR A 84 13.73 2.72 4.35
C TYR A 84 12.69 2.30 5.40
N ARG A 85 11.42 2.36 5.05
CA ARG A 85 10.28 1.93 5.89
C ARG A 85 9.84 0.52 5.51
N LEU A 86 9.32 -0.22 6.47
CA LEU A 86 8.61 -1.47 6.18
C LEU A 86 7.19 -1.15 5.73
N SER A 87 6.70 -1.90 4.75
CA SER A 87 5.30 -1.83 4.31
C SER A 87 4.65 -3.20 4.46
N PHE A 88 3.42 -3.21 4.96
CA PHE A 88 2.64 -4.44 5.15
C PHE A 88 1.39 -4.39 4.30
N LEU A 89 1.23 -5.41 3.45
CA LEU A 89 0.03 -5.60 2.64
C LEU A 89 -1.04 -6.31 3.45
N HIS A 90 -2.30 -5.96 3.16
CA HIS A 90 -3.47 -6.64 3.71
C HIS A 90 -3.37 -6.82 5.23
N ALA A 91 -3.02 -5.73 5.92
CA ALA A 91 -2.91 -5.74 7.37
C ALA A 91 -4.32 -5.86 7.98
N ASP A 92 -4.90 -7.07 7.96
CA ASP A 92 -6.19 -7.41 8.60
C ASP A 92 -6.04 -7.59 10.12
N LEU A 93 -5.06 -6.91 10.68
CA LEU A 93 -4.80 -6.86 12.11
C LEU A 93 -5.83 -5.96 12.81
N THR A 94 -6.08 -6.26 14.07
CA THR A 94 -6.86 -5.34 14.91
C THR A 94 -6.13 -4.01 15.07
N LEU A 95 -6.85 -2.92 15.36
CA LEU A 95 -6.23 -1.61 15.63
C LEU A 95 -5.20 -1.67 16.76
N LYS A 96 -5.41 -2.56 17.74
CA LYS A 96 -4.48 -2.79 18.85
C LYS A 96 -3.16 -3.40 18.33
N ASP A 97 -3.25 -4.37 17.43
CA ASP A 97 -2.08 -5.04 16.86
C ASP A 97 -1.33 -4.12 15.90
N LEU A 98 -2.05 -3.36 15.07
CA LEU A 98 -1.44 -2.31 14.23
C LEU A 98 -0.69 -1.28 15.09
N GLY A 99 -1.26 -0.87 16.22
CA GLY A 99 -0.62 0.04 17.17
C GLY A 99 0.65 -0.57 17.79
N ALA A 100 0.63 -1.85 18.12
CA ALA A 100 1.80 -2.57 18.66
C ALA A 100 2.92 -2.67 17.63
N VAL A 101 2.59 -3.01 16.38
CA VAL A 101 3.54 -3.04 15.25
C VAL A 101 4.13 -1.65 15.01
N ALA A 102 3.30 -0.62 14.92
CA ALA A 102 3.75 0.75 14.71
C ALA A 102 4.70 1.23 15.83
N LYS A 103 4.40 0.88 17.08
CA LYS A 103 5.27 1.18 18.23
C LYS A 103 6.62 0.47 18.13
N THR A 104 6.64 -0.82 17.78
CA THR A 104 7.86 -1.60 17.59
C THR A 104 8.74 -1.01 16.49
N LEU A 105 8.12 -0.54 15.40
CA LEU A 105 8.80 0.08 14.25
C LEU A 105 9.01 1.60 14.42
N LYS A 106 8.74 2.15 15.60
CA LYS A 106 8.91 3.59 15.90
C LYS A 106 8.21 4.50 14.88
N GLY A 107 7.07 4.08 14.37
CA GLY A 107 6.31 4.79 13.35
C GLY A 107 6.86 4.68 11.92
N LYS A 108 7.98 3.99 11.70
CA LYS A 108 8.56 3.78 10.36
C LYS A 108 7.90 2.61 9.64
N VAL A 109 6.61 2.72 9.40
CA VAL A 109 5.80 1.66 8.80
C VAL A 109 4.72 2.25 7.90
N HIS A 110 4.44 1.55 6.81
CA HIS A 110 3.25 1.74 5.98
C HIS A 110 2.33 0.53 6.15
N PHE A 111 1.04 0.77 6.42
CA PHE A 111 0.02 -0.26 6.39
C PHE A 111 -0.86 -0.05 5.16
N LYS A 112 -0.94 -1.06 4.31
CA LYS A 112 -1.94 -1.12 3.25
C LYS A 112 -3.16 -1.83 3.82
N LEU A 113 -4.15 -1.04 4.19
CA LEU A 113 -5.36 -1.51 4.84
C LEU A 113 -6.18 -2.38 3.88
N SER A 114 -6.83 -3.39 4.44
CA SER A 114 -7.83 -4.18 3.72
C SER A 114 -9.06 -3.35 3.36
N SER A 115 -9.86 -3.86 2.44
CA SER A 115 -11.13 -3.25 2.05
C SER A 115 -12.07 -3.05 3.25
N VAL A 116 -12.05 -3.95 4.23
CA VAL A 116 -12.89 -3.86 5.45
C VAL A 116 -12.50 -2.66 6.30
N LEU A 117 -11.20 -2.48 6.57
CA LEU A 117 -10.72 -1.31 7.31
C LEU A 117 -10.91 -0.02 6.54
N TRP A 118 -10.77 -0.06 5.21
CA TRP A 118 -11.06 1.07 4.34
C TRP A 118 -12.54 1.46 4.42
N LEU A 119 -13.46 0.51 4.39
CA LEU A 119 -14.88 0.78 4.55
C LEU A 119 -15.20 1.41 5.91
N ALA A 120 -14.63 0.87 7.00
CA ALA A 120 -14.81 1.45 8.34
C ALA A 120 -14.27 2.89 8.44
N ALA A 121 -13.12 3.15 7.81
CA ALA A 121 -12.57 4.51 7.71
C ALA A 121 -13.49 5.43 6.90
N TRP A 122 -14.01 4.94 5.77
CA TRP A 122 -14.95 5.66 4.92
C TRP A 122 -16.25 6.01 5.65
N GLU A 123 -16.86 5.04 6.35
CA GLU A 123 -18.04 5.27 7.19
C GLU A 123 -17.79 6.33 8.27
N THR A 124 -16.58 6.33 8.83
CA THR A 124 -16.19 7.33 9.82
C THR A 124 -16.11 8.73 9.20
N VAL A 125 -15.50 8.86 8.02
CA VAL A 125 -15.42 10.11 7.27
C VAL A 125 -16.82 10.62 6.93
N LEU A 126 -17.73 9.73 6.48
CA LEU A 126 -19.11 10.07 6.20
C LEU A 126 -19.84 10.67 7.40
N LYS A 127 -19.63 10.09 8.58
CA LYS A 127 -20.27 10.55 9.83
C LYS A 127 -19.69 11.85 10.36
N LEU A 128 -18.37 11.99 10.34
CA LEU A 128 -17.68 13.11 10.99
C LEU A 128 -17.38 14.28 10.04
N ALA A 129 -17.27 14.03 8.75
CA ALA A 129 -16.91 15.03 7.75
C ALA A 129 -17.64 14.78 6.41
N PRO A 130 -18.98 14.90 6.36
CA PRO A 130 -19.77 14.57 5.18
C PRO A 130 -19.38 15.40 3.94
N GLN A 131 -18.96 16.64 4.13
CA GLN A 131 -18.49 17.48 3.01
C GLN A 131 -17.18 16.92 2.39
N LEU A 132 -16.26 16.45 3.22
CA LEU A 132 -15.04 15.78 2.74
C LEU A 132 -15.39 14.48 1.98
N ALA A 133 -16.33 13.72 2.49
CA ALA A 133 -16.82 12.51 1.80
C ALA A 133 -17.38 12.84 0.40
N CYS A 134 -18.17 13.91 0.28
CA CYS A 134 -18.66 14.35 -1.02
C CYS A 134 -17.52 14.75 -1.96
N GLN A 135 -16.54 15.52 -1.47
CA GLN A 135 -15.38 15.90 -2.28
C GLN A 135 -14.56 14.69 -2.74
N MET A 136 -14.34 13.71 -1.87
CA MET A 136 -13.62 12.47 -2.21
C MET A 136 -14.39 11.67 -3.26
N ARG A 137 -15.72 11.56 -3.13
CA ARG A 137 -16.59 10.91 -4.12
C ARG A 137 -16.52 11.63 -5.48
N ASP A 138 -16.63 12.96 -5.48
CA ASP A 138 -16.60 13.75 -6.71
C ASP A 138 -15.24 13.67 -7.39
N TYR A 139 -14.15 13.65 -6.61
CA TYR A 139 -12.80 13.41 -7.13
C TYR A 139 -12.65 12.02 -7.73
N ALA A 140 -13.20 11.00 -7.08
CA ALA A 140 -13.23 9.65 -7.60
C ALA A 140 -14.04 9.55 -8.89
N GLY A 141 -15.16 10.26 -9.02
CA GLY A 141 -15.96 10.36 -10.24
C GLY A 141 -15.21 11.05 -11.39
N LEU A 142 -14.37 12.05 -11.09
CA LEU A 142 -13.51 12.67 -12.09
C LEU A 142 -12.45 11.68 -12.62
N ALA A 143 -11.90 10.85 -11.76
CA ALA A 143 -10.94 9.82 -12.19
C ALA A 143 -11.55 8.80 -13.16
N GLU A 144 -12.87 8.58 -13.10
CA GLU A 144 -13.59 7.69 -14.04
C GLU A 144 -13.61 8.28 -15.48
N THR A 145 -13.69 9.60 -15.60
CA THR A 145 -13.74 10.29 -16.90
C THR A 145 -12.35 10.55 -17.47
N ASP A 146 -11.29 10.26 -16.71
CA ASP A 146 -9.92 10.49 -17.15
C ASP A 146 -9.55 9.52 -18.27
N ALA A 147 -9.15 10.09 -19.42
CA ALA A 147 -8.66 9.36 -20.58
C ALA A 147 -7.41 8.50 -20.31
N LEU A 148 -6.84 8.59 -19.10
CA LEU A 148 -5.71 7.80 -18.64
C LEU A 148 -6.09 6.38 -18.17
N ILE A 149 -7.39 6.05 -18.03
CA ILE A 149 -7.79 4.68 -17.76
C ILE A 149 -7.38 3.81 -18.96
N PRO A 150 -6.47 2.84 -18.76
CA PRO A 150 -6.03 2.01 -19.88
C PRO A 150 -7.22 1.33 -20.57
N GLN A 151 -7.29 1.40 -21.89
CA GLN A 151 -8.32 0.74 -22.70
C GLN A 151 -8.12 -0.80 -22.73
N THR A 152 -7.53 -1.35 -21.69
CA THR A 152 -7.38 -2.78 -21.44
C THR A 152 -8.67 -3.35 -20.86
N GLU A 153 -8.89 -4.66 -20.98
CA GLU A 153 -10.04 -5.34 -20.37
C GLU A 153 -10.06 -5.15 -18.84
N THR A 154 -8.91 -5.14 -18.21
CA THR A 154 -8.77 -4.86 -16.76
C THR A 154 -9.15 -3.42 -16.42
N GLY A 155 -8.72 -2.44 -17.22
CA GLY A 155 -9.10 -1.04 -17.06
C GLY A 155 -10.59 -0.80 -17.24
N LYS A 156 -11.20 -1.44 -18.25
CA LYS A 156 -12.65 -1.38 -18.48
C LYS A 156 -13.44 -2.03 -17.34
N ALA A 157 -12.99 -3.18 -16.84
CA ALA A 157 -13.61 -3.85 -15.70
C ALA A 157 -13.53 -2.99 -14.43
N TYR A 158 -12.39 -2.32 -14.21
CA TYR A 158 -12.21 -1.36 -13.11
C TYR A 158 -13.18 -0.17 -13.24
N ALA A 159 -13.25 0.47 -14.40
CA ALA A 159 -14.17 1.57 -14.65
C ALA A 159 -15.64 1.15 -14.48
N LEU A 160 -16.00 -0.06 -14.93
CA LEU A 160 -17.36 -0.61 -14.75
C LEU A 160 -17.68 -0.85 -13.28
N SER A 161 -16.76 -1.41 -12.51
CA SER A 161 -16.97 -1.61 -11.06
C SER A 161 -17.13 -0.26 -10.33
N TYR A 162 -16.39 0.76 -10.74
CA TYR A 162 -16.53 2.12 -10.23
C TYR A 162 -17.91 2.71 -10.53
N LYS A 163 -18.39 2.56 -11.77
CA LYS A 163 -19.74 2.99 -12.18
C LYS A 163 -20.83 2.35 -11.34
N THR A 164 -20.68 1.05 -11.09
CA THR A 164 -21.66 0.29 -10.28
C THR A 164 -21.70 0.80 -8.83
N LEU A 165 -20.54 1.17 -8.27
CA LEU A 165 -20.45 1.74 -6.90
C LEU A 165 -20.98 3.17 -6.81
N LEU A 166 -20.89 3.96 -7.89
CA LEU A 166 -21.33 5.34 -7.95
C LEU A 166 -22.74 5.50 -8.56
N ALA A 167 -23.37 4.41 -9.02
CA ALA A 167 -24.68 4.46 -9.64
C ALA A 167 -25.71 5.10 -8.69
N PRO A 168 -26.53 6.03 -9.20
CA PRO A 168 -27.58 6.69 -8.41
C PRO A 168 -28.60 5.71 -7.82
N GLU A 169 -28.74 4.53 -8.42
CA GLU A 169 -29.60 3.44 -7.98
C GLU A 169 -29.11 2.74 -6.71
N ALA A 170 -27.87 2.97 -6.31
CA ALA A 170 -27.35 2.57 -5.00
C ALA A 170 -28.03 3.34 -3.83
N GLY A 171 -29.12 4.06 -4.11
CA GLY A 171 -29.80 4.93 -3.17
C GLY A 171 -29.01 6.20 -2.90
N ASN A 172 -29.68 7.28 -2.55
CA ASN A 172 -28.98 8.47 -2.09
C ASN A 172 -27.99 8.02 -1.02
N PHE A 173 -26.70 8.13 -1.28
CA PHE A 173 -25.64 7.71 -0.37
C PHE A 173 -25.82 8.33 1.03
N ALA A 174 -26.46 9.52 1.09
CA ALA A 174 -26.91 10.18 2.31
C ALA A 174 -28.08 9.47 3.01
N ASP A 175 -28.89 8.68 2.31
CA ASP A 175 -30.06 7.96 2.86
C ASP A 175 -29.70 6.55 3.35
N GLN A 176 -28.57 5.99 2.89
CA GLN A 176 -28.03 4.73 3.41
C GLN A 176 -27.26 4.91 4.72
N VAL A 177 -26.98 6.14 5.13
CA VAL A 177 -26.23 6.52 6.34
C VAL A 177 -27.16 7.07 7.44
N LYS A 178 -28.49 6.93 7.28
CA LYS A 178 -29.47 7.09 8.37
C LYS A 178 -29.76 5.73 8.98
#